data_da40c8d59a31a15ea1cd52f93ec2705f
#
_entry.id   da40c8d59a31a15ea1cd52f93ec2705f
#
_cell.length_a   1.000
_cell.length_b   1.000
_cell.length_c   1.000
_cell.angle_alpha   90.00
_cell.angle_beta   90.00
_cell.angle_gamma   90.00
#
_symmetry.space_group_name_H-M   'P 1'
#
loop_
_entity.id
_entity.type
_entity.pdbx_description
1 polymer ?
#
loop_
_entity_poly.entity_id
_entity_poly.type
_entity_poly.pdbx_seq_one_letter_code
_entity_poly.pdbx_strand_id
1 'polypeptide(L)'
;MAARSDLFVSPDYYQLDDLLTEEQKYIREVVRNYVKKEISPIIEDYAQRSEFPQQIVKQLGDLGCFGPTIPVQYGGGGLDYISYGLMMQELERGDSGVRSTASVQGSLVMFPIHAYGSEEQRNKFLPKLASGEWLGCFGLTEPNHGSDPAGMLTNFKDAGDHVILNGSKMWISNAPYSQVAVVWAKDEQGDVRGLILERGMKGFTTPTTHGKWSLRASATGELVFDNVKVPKENILPNVKGLKGPLSCLTKARYGIAWGTIGAAMDCYDTALRYSKERIQFNKPIGGFQLQQKKLAEMITEITKAQLLNWRLGALMNQGKATPQQVSMAKRNGCEVAANICRDARQVLGGMGITGEYSVMRHMMNLESVITYVGTHDIHLLITGLDVTGFNAFQ
;
A
#
# COMPACT_ATOMS: atom_id res chain seq x y z
N MET A 1 29.33 2.86 1.64
CA MET A 1 28.66 1.56 1.82
C MET A 1 28.88 0.72 0.58
N ALA A 2 29.19 -0.57 0.70
CA ALA A 2 29.24 -1.45 -0.46
C ALA A 2 27.86 -1.52 -1.12
N ALA A 3 27.83 -1.46 -2.46
CA ALA A 3 26.58 -1.58 -3.21
C ALA A 3 25.89 -2.89 -2.80
N ARG A 4 24.65 -2.80 -2.32
CA ARG A 4 23.84 -3.99 -2.02
C ARG A 4 23.68 -4.79 -3.30
N SER A 5 24.10 -6.05 -3.27
CA SER A 5 23.89 -7.01 -4.34
C SER A 5 22.39 -7.25 -4.54
N ASP A 6 22.02 -8.03 -5.55
CA ASP A 6 20.64 -8.32 -5.92
C ASP A 6 19.64 -8.41 -4.76
N LEU A 7 18.47 -7.80 -4.92
CA LEU A 7 17.40 -7.82 -3.92
C LEU A 7 16.73 -9.19 -3.81
N PHE A 8 16.67 -9.97 -4.90
CA PHE A 8 16.05 -11.27 -4.90
C PHE A 8 16.79 -12.23 -5.83
N VAL A 9 17.35 -13.27 -5.24
CA VAL A 9 18.09 -14.33 -5.94
C VAL A 9 17.61 -15.74 -5.56
N SER A 10 16.52 -15.83 -4.76
CA SER A 10 15.98 -17.12 -4.32
C SER A 10 15.51 -17.96 -5.51
N PRO A 11 15.70 -19.27 -5.47
CA PRO A 11 15.25 -20.14 -6.54
C PRO A 11 13.71 -20.15 -6.61
N ASP A 12 13.19 -20.14 -7.82
CA ASP A 12 11.77 -20.34 -8.09
C ASP A 12 11.47 -21.85 -8.19
N TYR A 13 11.10 -22.46 -7.05
CA TYR A 13 10.87 -23.90 -6.96
C TYR A 13 9.68 -24.40 -7.79
N TYR A 14 8.74 -23.49 -8.12
CA TYR A 14 7.51 -23.86 -8.82
C TYR A 14 7.42 -23.25 -10.21
N GLN A 15 8.54 -22.66 -10.71
CA GLN A 15 8.58 -22.03 -12.04
C GLN A 15 7.42 -21.04 -12.23
N LEU A 16 7.20 -20.18 -11.23
CA LEU A 16 6.08 -19.22 -11.22
C LEU A 16 6.18 -18.22 -12.37
N ASP A 17 7.37 -18.00 -12.87
CA ASP A 17 7.61 -17.15 -14.05
C ASP A 17 6.92 -17.70 -15.30
N ASP A 18 6.67 -19.00 -15.39
CA ASP A 18 5.91 -19.60 -16.49
C ASP A 18 4.43 -19.19 -16.51
N LEU A 19 3.93 -18.69 -15.38
CA LEU A 19 2.57 -18.17 -15.23
C LEU A 19 2.44 -16.72 -15.69
N LEU A 20 3.55 -16.04 -15.99
CA LEU A 20 3.60 -14.62 -16.35
C LEU A 20 3.81 -14.45 -17.86
N THR A 21 3.18 -13.43 -18.43
CA THR A 21 3.48 -13.00 -19.80
C THR A 21 4.84 -12.28 -19.84
N GLU A 22 5.43 -12.18 -21.03
CA GLU A 22 6.69 -11.44 -21.22
C GLU A 22 6.54 -9.96 -20.84
N GLU A 23 5.39 -9.35 -21.08
CA GLU A 23 5.09 -7.99 -20.67
C GLU A 23 5.09 -7.86 -19.12
N GLN A 24 4.45 -8.78 -18.41
CA GLN A 24 4.42 -8.80 -16.94
C GLN A 24 5.82 -8.98 -16.36
N LYS A 25 6.64 -9.87 -16.93
CA LYS A 25 8.05 -10.05 -16.54
C LYS A 25 8.86 -8.78 -16.77
N TYR A 26 8.70 -8.14 -17.92
CA TYR A 26 9.37 -6.88 -18.25
C TYR A 26 9.02 -5.76 -17.27
N ILE A 27 7.73 -5.58 -16.96
CA ILE A 27 7.24 -4.59 -16.00
C ILE A 27 7.85 -4.84 -14.62
N ARG A 28 7.87 -6.09 -14.16
CA ARG A 28 8.51 -6.47 -12.89
C ARG A 28 9.99 -6.08 -12.86
N GLU A 29 10.73 -6.40 -13.93
CA GLU A 29 12.17 -6.08 -14.02
C GLU A 29 12.44 -4.57 -14.04
N VAL A 30 11.64 -3.78 -14.74
CA VAL A 30 11.77 -2.33 -14.77
C VAL A 30 11.63 -1.74 -13.36
N VAL A 31 10.59 -2.14 -12.62
CA VAL A 31 10.36 -1.65 -11.24
C VAL A 31 11.44 -2.18 -10.29
N ARG A 32 11.85 -3.45 -10.42
CA ARG A 32 12.94 -4.03 -9.63
C ARG A 32 14.25 -3.23 -9.81
N ASN A 33 14.61 -2.93 -11.03
CA ASN A 33 15.84 -2.18 -11.34
C ASN A 33 15.77 -0.75 -10.78
N TYR A 34 14.61 -0.11 -10.84
CA TYR A 34 14.38 1.18 -10.18
C TYR A 34 14.58 1.08 -8.67
N VAL A 35 13.96 0.09 -8.02
CA VAL A 35 14.10 -0.10 -6.57
C VAL A 35 15.55 -0.33 -6.16
N LYS A 36 16.28 -1.18 -6.90
CA LYS A 36 17.72 -1.43 -6.65
C LYS A 36 18.55 -0.15 -6.75
N LYS A 37 18.30 0.65 -7.77
CA LYS A 37 19.14 1.79 -8.11
C LYS A 37 18.78 3.05 -7.31
N GLU A 38 17.51 3.33 -7.14
CA GLU A 38 17.04 4.62 -6.63
C GLU A 38 16.49 4.54 -5.18
N ILE A 39 15.93 3.40 -4.77
CA ILE A 39 15.31 3.26 -3.45
C ILE A 39 16.25 2.61 -2.44
N SER A 40 16.77 1.42 -2.73
CA SER A 40 17.57 0.65 -1.78
C SER A 40 18.80 1.40 -1.23
N PRO A 41 19.49 2.26 -1.99
CA PRO A 41 20.64 3.00 -1.47
C PRO A 41 20.30 4.08 -0.44
N ILE A 42 19.08 4.61 -0.46
CA ILE A 42 18.71 5.81 0.33
C ILE A 42 17.72 5.52 1.45
N ILE A 43 16.88 4.49 1.31
CA ILE A 43 15.68 4.35 2.12
C ILE A 43 15.96 4.10 3.61
N GLU A 44 17.07 3.45 3.94
CA GLU A 44 17.45 3.22 5.33
C GLU A 44 17.74 4.55 6.04
N ASP A 45 18.50 5.44 5.40
CA ASP A 45 18.82 6.76 5.97
C ASP A 45 17.56 7.61 6.19
N TYR A 46 16.62 7.59 5.23
CA TYR A 46 15.33 8.26 5.37
C TYR A 46 14.51 7.67 6.52
N ALA A 47 14.48 6.34 6.66
CA ALA A 47 13.80 5.67 7.75
C ALA A 47 14.41 6.03 9.12
N GLN A 48 15.75 6.08 9.24
CA GLN A 48 16.44 6.46 10.48
C GLN A 48 16.10 7.91 10.88
N ARG A 49 16.02 8.83 9.93
CA ARG A 49 15.65 10.23 10.18
C ARG A 49 14.14 10.47 10.30
N SER A 50 13.30 9.47 10.00
CA SER A 50 11.82 9.62 9.91
C SER A 50 11.40 10.67 8.87
N GLU A 51 12.05 10.68 7.74
CA GLU A 51 11.82 11.60 6.62
C GLU A 51 11.26 10.86 5.40
N PHE A 52 10.48 11.57 4.58
CA PHE A 52 9.94 11.04 3.33
C PHE A 52 10.79 11.49 2.14
N PRO A 53 11.27 10.58 1.28
CA PRO A 53 12.07 10.92 0.10
C PRO A 53 11.19 11.49 -1.02
N GLN A 54 10.89 12.80 -0.99
CA GLN A 54 9.94 13.45 -1.90
C GLN A 54 10.25 13.26 -3.39
N GLN A 55 11.53 13.11 -3.73
CA GLN A 55 11.98 12.89 -5.13
C GLN A 55 11.38 11.63 -5.76
N ILE A 56 10.97 10.64 -4.96
CA ILE A 56 10.37 9.42 -5.50
C ILE A 56 9.01 9.65 -6.14
N VAL A 57 8.29 10.72 -5.78
CA VAL A 57 6.94 10.98 -6.31
C VAL A 57 6.99 11.18 -7.83
N LYS A 58 7.88 12.06 -8.29
CA LYS A 58 8.04 12.27 -9.73
C LYS A 58 8.59 11.03 -10.43
N GLN A 59 9.56 10.35 -9.83
CA GLN A 59 10.15 9.13 -10.37
C GLN A 59 9.11 7.99 -10.51
N LEU A 60 8.23 7.79 -9.52
CA LEU A 60 7.15 6.81 -9.57
C LEU A 60 6.11 7.15 -10.65
N GLY A 61 5.83 8.44 -10.85
CA GLY A 61 4.98 8.90 -11.95
C GLY A 61 5.60 8.59 -13.31
N ASP A 62 6.87 8.96 -13.52
CA ASP A 62 7.60 8.70 -14.78
C ASP A 62 7.72 7.19 -15.08
N LEU A 63 7.78 6.37 -14.04
CA LEU A 63 7.84 4.90 -14.14
C LEU A 63 6.46 4.27 -14.40
N GLY A 64 5.37 5.06 -14.39
CA GLY A 64 4.00 4.54 -14.55
C GLY A 64 3.43 3.79 -13.35
N CYS A 65 4.03 3.95 -12.16
CA CYS A 65 3.57 3.30 -10.93
C CYS A 65 2.32 3.95 -10.33
N PHE A 66 1.94 5.14 -10.80
CA PHE A 66 0.72 5.83 -10.41
C PHE A 66 -0.41 5.54 -11.40
N GLY A 67 -1.44 4.85 -10.94
CA GLY A 67 -2.58 4.50 -11.77
C GLY A 67 -2.30 3.47 -12.88
N PRO A 68 -1.54 2.37 -12.63
CA PRO A 68 -1.23 1.39 -13.68
C PRO A 68 -2.50 0.79 -14.31
N THR A 69 -3.59 0.63 -13.57
CA THR A 69 -4.87 0.10 -14.08
C THR A 69 -5.85 1.18 -14.56
N ILE A 70 -5.48 2.46 -14.51
CA ILE A 70 -6.28 3.57 -15.05
C ILE A 70 -6.11 3.61 -16.57
N PRO A 71 -7.16 3.88 -17.34
CA PRO A 71 -7.06 3.97 -18.81
C PRO A 71 -6.05 5.00 -19.30
N VAL A 72 -5.39 4.68 -20.42
CA VAL A 72 -4.36 5.51 -21.06
C VAL A 72 -4.86 6.92 -21.39
N GLN A 73 -6.13 7.06 -21.80
CA GLN A 73 -6.74 8.35 -22.11
C GLN A 73 -6.71 9.36 -20.95
N TYR A 74 -6.58 8.89 -19.70
CA TYR A 74 -6.44 9.72 -18.51
C TYR A 74 -5.01 9.74 -17.94
N GLY A 75 -4.03 9.30 -18.75
CA GLY A 75 -2.62 9.26 -18.36
C GLY A 75 -2.21 8.02 -17.55
N GLY A 76 -3.10 7.06 -17.34
CA GLY A 76 -2.78 5.80 -16.67
C GLY A 76 -2.07 4.79 -17.58
N GLY A 77 -1.66 3.65 -17.03
CA GLY A 77 -0.95 2.61 -17.76
C GLY A 77 -1.83 1.67 -18.59
N GLY A 78 -3.13 1.58 -18.30
CA GLY A 78 -4.03 0.62 -18.94
C GLY A 78 -3.65 -0.85 -18.73
N LEU A 79 -2.83 -1.13 -17.72
CA LEU A 79 -2.24 -2.44 -17.42
C LEU A 79 -3.23 -3.35 -16.67
N ASP A 80 -2.95 -4.65 -16.72
CA ASP A 80 -3.70 -5.66 -15.99
C ASP A 80 -3.37 -5.68 -14.48
N TYR A 81 -4.18 -6.43 -13.69
CA TYR A 81 -4.00 -6.50 -12.25
C TYR A 81 -2.78 -7.32 -11.82
N ILE A 82 -2.31 -8.29 -12.61
CA ILE A 82 -1.07 -9.04 -12.31
C ILE A 82 0.12 -8.09 -12.45
N SER A 83 0.19 -7.30 -13.51
CA SER A 83 1.20 -6.25 -13.70
C SER A 83 1.21 -5.26 -12.53
N TYR A 84 0.03 -4.76 -12.13
CA TYR A 84 -0.09 -3.91 -10.94
C TYR A 84 0.41 -4.60 -9.67
N GLY A 85 0.06 -5.87 -9.47
CA GLY A 85 0.52 -6.66 -8.33
C GLY A 85 2.04 -6.78 -8.29
N LEU A 86 2.67 -7.13 -9.41
CA LEU A 86 4.13 -7.23 -9.53
C LEU A 86 4.83 -5.90 -9.26
N MET A 87 4.28 -4.77 -9.73
CA MET A 87 4.80 -3.45 -9.38
C MET A 87 4.78 -3.23 -7.87
N MET A 88 3.66 -3.52 -7.19
CA MET A 88 3.54 -3.36 -5.74
C MET A 88 4.52 -4.27 -4.98
N GLN A 89 4.71 -5.51 -5.46
CA GLN A 89 5.68 -6.45 -4.91
C GLN A 89 7.12 -5.89 -4.96
N GLU A 90 7.55 -5.41 -6.10
CA GLU A 90 8.92 -4.89 -6.24
C GLU A 90 9.13 -3.58 -5.46
N LEU A 91 8.13 -2.69 -5.43
CA LEU A 91 8.22 -1.47 -4.61
C LEU A 91 8.35 -1.79 -3.11
N GLU A 92 7.59 -2.75 -2.59
CA GLU A 92 7.65 -3.11 -1.16
C GLU A 92 8.87 -3.96 -0.80
N ARG A 93 9.53 -4.60 -1.76
CA ARG A 93 10.88 -5.14 -1.56
C ARG A 93 11.87 -4.04 -1.16
N GLY A 94 11.71 -2.84 -1.69
CA GLY A 94 12.45 -1.66 -1.25
C GLY A 94 11.98 -1.17 0.11
N ASP A 95 10.69 -0.79 0.20
CA ASP A 95 10.09 -0.30 1.45
C ASP A 95 8.55 -0.24 1.37
N SER A 96 7.88 -0.57 2.48
CA SER A 96 6.42 -0.48 2.57
C SER A 96 5.88 0.95 2.43
N GLY A 97 6.65 1.98 2.83
CA GLY A 97 6.28 3.38 2.66
C GLY A 97 6.26 3.80 1.19
N VAL A 98 7.24 3.35 0.41
CA VAL A 98 7.32 3.58 -1.04
C VAL A 98 6.14 2.94 -1.76
N ARG A 99 5.87 1.65 -1.48
CA ARG A 99 4.69 0.96 -2.02
C ARG A 99 3.39 1.66 -1.60
N SER A 100 3.29 2.09 -0.33
CA SER A 100 2.10 2.78 0.18
C SER A 100 1.83 4.08 -0.59
N THR A 101 2.87 4.86 -0.90
CA THR A 101 2.74 6.08 -1.71
C THR A 101 2.10 5.79 -3.07
N ALA A 102 2.59 4.77 -3.79
CA ALA A 102 2.03 4.37 -5.08
C ALA A 102 0.60 3.79 -4.96
N SER A 103 0.38 2.94 -3.96
CA SER A 103 -0.93 2.32 -3.73
C SER A 103 -2.00 3.33 -3.35
N VAL A 104 -1.71 4.29 -2.48
CA VAL A 104 -2.65 5.37 -2.12
C VAL A 104 -2.98 6.22 -3.34
N GLN A 105 -1.97 6.62 -4.11
CA GLN A 105 -2.17 7.40 -5.32
C GLN A 105 -3.10 6.68 -6.32
N GLY A 106 -2.81 5.44 -6.66
CA GLY A 106 -3.57 4.69 -7.66
C GLY A 106 -4.93 4.21 -7.16
N SER A 107 -4.96 3.52 -6.01
CA SER A 107 -6.16 2.79 -5.54
C SER A 107 -7.13 3.66 -4.74
N LEU A 108 -6.64 4.68 -4.04
CA LEU A 108 -7.44 5.46 -3.10
C LEU A 108 -7.73 6.89 -3.60
N VAL A 109 -6.93 7.40 -4.54
CA VAL A 109 -7.13 8.74 -5.12
C VAL A 109 -7.58 8.64 -6.57
N MET A 110 -6.79 8.05 -7.46
CA MET A 110 -7.12 7.98 -8.88
C MET A 110 -8.32 7.08 -9.15
N PHE A 111 -8.41 5.91 -8.49
CA PHE A 111 -9.53 4.99 -8.68
C PHE A 111 -10.90 5.63 -8.39
N PRO A 112 -11.17 6.28 -7.23
CA PRO A 112 -12.47 6.89 -6.98
C PRO A 112 -12.78 8.05 -7.92
N ILE A 113 -11.78 8.85 -8.33
CA ILE A 113 -11.98 9.90 -9.35
C ILE A 113 -12.36 9.27 -10.69
N HIS A 114 -11.68 8.20 -11.10
CA HIS A 114 -12.02 7.49 -12.34
C HIS A 114 -13.40 6.82 -12.27
N ALA A 115 -13.68 6.09 -11.19
CA ALA A 115 -14.90 5.27 -11.07
C ALA A 115 -16.16 6.11 -10.80
N TYR A 116 -16.03 7.21 -10.05
CA TYR A 116 -17.15 7.95 -9.51
C TYR A 116 -17.19 9.43 -9.90
N GLY A 117 -16.13 9.94 -10.49
CA GLY A 117 -16.03 11.31 -10.95
C GLY A 117 -16.83 11.58 -12.23
N SER A 118 -17.07 12.86 -12.50
CA SER A 118 -17.54 13.35 -13.80
C SER A 118 -16.39 13.32 -14.81
N GLU A 119 -16.69 13.51 -16.07
CA GLU A 119 -15.67 13.55 -17.13
C GLU A 119 -14.73 14.74 -16.95
N GLU A 120 -15.27 15.89 -16.50
CA GLU A 120 -14.48 17.08 -16.18
C GLU A 120 -13.51 16.80 -15.02
N GLN A 121 -13.95 16.11 -13.96
CA GLN A 121 -13.11 15.70 -12.85
C GLN A 121 -11.99 14.74 -13.30
N ARG A 122 -12.31 13.75 -14.13
CA ARG A 122 -11.32 12.81 -14.67
C ARG A 122 -10.24 13.53 -15.47
N ASN A 123 -10.65 14.40 -16.39
CA ASN A 123 -9.73 15.16 -17.26
C ASN A 123 -8.90 16.20 -16.48
N LYS A 124 -9.45 16.79 -15.42
CA LYS A 124 -8.75 17.76 -14.57
C LYS A 124 -7.67 17.12 -13.70
N PHE A 125 -8.00 16.01 -13.05
CA PHE A 125 -7.19 15.47 -11.95
C PHE A 125 -6.30 14.29 -12.37
N LEU A 126 -6.81 13.33 -13.16
CA LEU A 126 -6.10 12.08 -13.40
C LEU A 126 -4.76 12.22 -14.11
N PRO A 127 -4.59 13.07 -15.16
CA PRO A 127 -3.30 13.18 -15.84
C PRO A 127 -2.20 13.71 -14.92
N LYS A 128 -2.50 14.69 -14.07
CA LYS A 128 -1.53 15.27 -13.13
C LYS A 128 -1.16 14.31 -12.01
N LEU A 129 -2.13 13.49 -11.56
CA LEU A 129 -1.89 12.45 -10.57
C LEU A 129 -1.08 11.30 -11.15
N ALA A 130 -1.34 10.90 -12.40
CA ALA A 130 -0.62 9.83 -13.09
C ALA A 130 0.85 10.18 -13.33
N SER A 131 1.13 11.42 -13.74
CA SER A 131 2.49 11.90 -14.01
C SER A 131 3.33 12.17 -12.75
N GLY A 132 2.71 12.14 -11.56
CA GLY A 132 3.37 12.55 -10.32
C GLY A 132 3.60 14.07 -10.19
N GLU A 133 3.02 14.89 -11.07
CA GLU A 133 2.97 16.34 -10.89
C GLU A 133 2.19 16.69 -9.62
N TRP A 134 1.09 15.97 -9.37
CA TRP A 134 0.31 16.06 -8.15
C TRP A 134 0.33 14.75 -7.37
N LEU A 135 0.55 14.87 -6.09
CA LEU A 135 0.38 13.76 -5.13
C LEU A 135 -0.99 13.90 -4.48
N GLY A 136 -1.69 12.77 -4.32
CA GLY A 136 -2.98 12.73 -3.66
C GLY A 136 -2.95 11.98 -2.33
N CYS A 137 -3.95 12.23 -1.50
CA CYS A 137 -4.22 11.49 -0.27
C CYS A 137 -5.71 11.13 -0.12
N PHE A 138 -5.99 10.22 0.82
CA PHE A 138 -7.34 9.65 0.99
C PHE A 138 -7.79 9.78 2.45
N GLY A 139 -8.81 10.59 2.69
CA GLY A 139 -9.35 10.88 4.01
C GLY A 139 -10.61 10.08 4.32
N LEU A 140 -10.47 8.93 5.01
CA LEU A 140 -11.60 8.14 5.53
C LEU A 140 -11.56 8.02 7.04
N THR A 141 -10.46 7.46 7.58
CA THR A 141 -10.26 7.18 9.00
C THR A 141 -10.26 8.46 9.83
N GLU A 142 -10.95 8.44 10.97
CA GLU A 142 -11.01 9.52 11.95
C GLU A 142 -10.34 9.09 13.26
N PRO A 143 -10.02 10.04 14.17
CA PRO A 143 -9.40 9.69 15.47
C PRO A 143 -10.17 8.62 16.25
N ASN A 144 -11.51 8.65 16.21
CA ASN A 144 -12.37 7.73 16.95
C ASN A 144 -13.09 6.68 16.06
N HIS A 145 -12.86 6.70 14.73
CA HIS A 145 -13.54 5.83 13.77
C HIS A 145 -12.54 5.23 12.76
N GLY A 146 -11.89 4.12 13.16
CA GLY A 146 -10.98 3.36 12.31
C GLY A 146 -11.66 2.17 11.65
N SER A 147 -11.87 1.07 12.41
CA SER A 147 -12.49 -0.16 11.90
C SER A 147 -14.00 -0.01 11.64
N ASP A 148 -14.64 0.97 12.24
CA ASP A 148 -16.02 1.37 11.97
C ASP A 148 -16.09 2.73 11.25
N PRO A 149 -15.91 2.77 9.92
CA PRO A 149 -16.01 4.00 9.15
C PRO A 149 -17.46 4.53 9.03
N ALA A 150 -18.47 3.73 9.34
CA ALA A 150 -19.86 4.17 9.35
C ALA A 150 -20.13 5.23 10.43
N GLY A 151 -19.39 5.15 11.54
CA GLY A 151 -19.48 6.10 12.65
C GLY A 151 -18.86 7.47 12.38
N MET A 152 -18.23 7.72 11.20
CA MET A 152 -17.54 8.98 10.92
C MET A 152 -18.38 10.21 11.28
N LEU A 153 -17.69 11.23 11.80
CA LEU A 153 -18.28 12.51 12.24
C LEU A 153 -18.05 13.66 11.26
N THR A 154 -17.01 13.57 10.40
CA THR A 154 -16.75 14.57 9.35
C THR A 154 -17.99 14.70 8.47
N ASN A 155 -18.48 15.92 8.32
CA ASN A 155 -19.72 16.20 7.61
C ASN A 155 -19.65 17.51 6.84
N PHE A 156 -20.58 17.69 5.90
CA PHE A 156 -20.73 18.93 5.16
C PHE A 156 -22.19 19.35 5.05
N LYS A 157 -22.41 20.66 4.90
CA LYS A 157 -23.72 21.28 4.72
C LYS A 157 -23.79 22.02 3.41
N ASP A 158 -24.95 21.99 2.77
CA ASP A 158 -25.22 22.74 1.55
C ASP A 158 -25.23 24.25 1.84
N ALA A 159 -24.56 25.04 1.02
CA ALA A 159 -24.48 26.48 1.10
C ALA A 159 -24.75 27.17 -0.26
N GLY A 160 -25.53 26.52 -1.13
CA GLY A 160 -25.92 27.05 -2.44
C GLY A 160 -25.01 26.57 -3.56
N ASP A 161 -24.02 27.34 -3.96
CA ASP A 161 -23.04 27.00 -4.99
C ASP A 161 -21.87 26.15 -4.50
N HIS A 162 -21.70 26.03 -3.18
CA HIS A 162 -20.66 25.24 -2.52
C HIS A 162 -21.22 24.46 -1.32
N VAL A 163 -20.41 23.64 -0.69
CA VAL A 163 -20.68 23.01 0.58
C VAL A 163 -19.66 23.44 1.63
N ILE A 164 -20.06 23.45 2.90
CA ILE A 164 -19.19 23.76 4.04
C ILE A 164 -18.81 22.46 4.75
N LEU A 165 -17.53 22.07 4.63
CA LEU A 165 -16.97 20.85 5.22
C LEU A 165 -16.35 21.13 6.59
N ASN A 166 -16.67 20.29 7.58
CA ASN A 166 -16.09 20.31 8.94
C ASN A 166 -15.73 18.92 9.42
N GLY A 167 -14.65 18.82 10.21
CA GLY A 167 -14.19 17.58 10.83
C GLY A 167 -12.68 17.36 10.71
N SER A 168 -12.26 16.11 10.86
CA SER A 168 -10.85 15.74 10.73
C SER A 168 -10.68 14.29 10.29
N LYS A 169 -9.52 13.99 9.66
CA LYS A 169 -9.10 12.64 9.29
C LYS A 169 -7.71 12.38 9.85
N MET A 170 -7.44 11.15 10.26
CA MET A 170 -6.20 10.75 10.91
C MET A 170 -5.52 9.58 10.18
N TRP A 171 -4.21 9.47 10.35
CA TRP A 171 -3.37 8.43 9.72
C TRP A 171 -3.36 8.48 8.19
N ILE A 172 -3.35 9.68 7.63
CA ILE A 172 -3.49 9.89 6.19
C ILE A 172 -2.12 9.90 5.51
N SER A 173 -1.84 8.83 4.79
CA SER A 173 -0.62 8.73 3.95
C SER A 173 -0.62 9.81 2.87
N ASN A 174 0.55 10.36 2.58
CA ASN A 174 0.82 11.44 1.63
C ASN A 174 0.29 12.82 2.05
N ALA A 175 -0.55 12.96 3.07
CA ALA A 175 -1.22 14.21 3.43
C ALA A 175 -0.29 15.44 3.51
N PRO A 176 0.91 15.36 4.16
CA PRO A 176 1.77 16.53 4.28
C PRO A 176 2.23 17.12 2.94
N TYR A 177 2.31 16.31 1.89
CA TYR A 177 2.84 16.69 0.57
C TYR A 177 1.79 16.65 -0.54
N SER A 178 0.54 16.26 -0.24
CA SER A 178 -0.52 16.11 -1.25
C SER A 178 -1.01 17.47 -1.79
N GLN A 179 -1.27 17.54 -3.08
CA GLN A 179 -1.97 18.65 -3.73
C GLN A 179 -3.49 18.44 -3.73
N VAL A 180 -3.92 17.17 -3.69
CA VAL A 180 -5.33 16.77 -3.76
C VAL A 180 -5.65 15.79 -2.63
N ALA A 181 -6.83 15.93 -2.04
CA ALA A 181 -7.37 14.97 -1.07
C ALA A 181 -8.75 14.47 -1.52
N VAL A 182 -8.92 13.15 -1.61
CA VAL A 182 -10.25 12.54 -1.73
C VAL A 182 -10.75 12.27 -0.31
N VAL A 183 -11.78 13.00 0.12
CA VAL A 183 -12.30 12.98 1.49
C VAL A 183 -13.71 12.41 1.50
N TRP A 184 -13.96 11.48 2.40
CA TRP A 184 -15.30 10.92 2.64
C TRP A 184 -15.93 11.57 3.86
N ALA A 185 -17.11 12.12 3.66
CA ALA A 185 -17.86 12.86 4.69
C ALA A 185 -19.36 12.60 4.56
N LYS A 186 -20.11 12.80 5.63
CA LYS A 186 -21.58 12.70 5.64
C LYS A 186 -22.22 13.99 5.13
N ASP A 187 -23.21 13.87 4.26
CA ASP A 187 -24.11 14.96 3.93
C ASP A 187 -25.16 15.19 5.04
N GLU A 188 -26.07 16.16 4.87
CA GLU A 188 -27.12 16.50 5.83
C GLU A 188 -28.13 15.37 6.04
N GLN A 189 -28.22 14.41 5.12
CA GLN A 189 -29.06 13.22 5.22
C GLN A 189 -28.33 12.06 5.92
N GLY A 190 -27.04 12.23 6.27
CA GLY A 190 -26.21 11.21 6.87
C GLY A 190 -25.57 10.24 5.84
N ASP A 191 -25.74 10.49 4.55
CA ASP A 191 -25.14 9.67 3.50
C ASP A 191 -23.68 10.01 3.26
N VAL A 192 -22.82 8.99 3.17
CA VAL A 192 -21.41 9.17 2.89
C VAL A 192 -21.22 9.56 1.43
N ARG A 193 -20.52 10.68 1.21
CA ARG A 193 -20.16 11.22 -0.11
C ARG A 193 -18.67 11.44 -0.21
N GLY A 194 -18.13 11.36 -1.41
CA GLY A 194 -16.73 11.67 -1.71
C GLY A 194 -16.57 13.12 -2.20
N LEU A 195 -15.59 13.83 -1.65
CA LEU A 195 -15.27 15.21 -2.04
C LEU A 195 -13.80 15.28 -2.47
N ILE A 196 -13.50 16.06 -3.50
CA ILE A 196 -12.13 16.34 -3.95
C ILE A 196 -11.74 17.72 -3.41
N LEU A 197 -10.77 17.76 -2.48
CA LEU A 197 -10.22 18.99 -1.95
C LEU A 197 -8.87 19.30 -2.61
N GLU A 198 -8.60 20.56 -2.88
CA GLU A 198 -7.31 21.02 -3.38
C GLU A 198 -6.57 21.77 -2.26
N ARG A 199 -5.24 21.58 -2.21
CA ARG A 199 -4.38 22.30 -1.25
C ARG A 199 -4.53 23.80 -1.45
N GLY A 200 -4.63 24.56 -0.35
CA GLY A 200 -4.82 26.01 -0.36
C GLY A 200 -6.27 26.44 -0.16
N MET A 201 -7.24 25.54 -0.15
CA MET A 201 -8.61 25.87 0.30
C MET A 201 -8.55 26.40 1.73
N LYS A 202 -9.17 27.57 1.99
CA LYS A 202 -9.17 28.19 3.31
C LYS A 202 -9.84 27.28 4.34
N GLY A 203 -9.18 27.09 5.49
CA GLY A 203 -9.64 26.20 6.55
C GLY A 203 -9.23 24.74 6.39
N PHE A 204 -8.58 24.36 5.27
CA PHE A 204 -8.03 23.02 5.06
C PHE A 204 -6.53 22.99 5.39
N THR A 205 -6.13 22.17 6.37
CA THR A 205 -4.74 21.99 6.77
C THR A 205 -4.36 20.52 6.87
N THR A 206 -3.06 20.23 6.73
CA THR A 206 -2.52 18.86 6.68
C THR A 206 -1.30 18.71 7.60
N PRO A 207 -1.48 18.76 8.94
CA PRO A 207 -0.37 18.61 9.87
C PRO A 207 0.28 17.23 9.77
N THR A 208 1.61 17.20 9.93
CA THR A 208 2.41 15.97 9.87
C THR A 208 2.29 15.18 11.19
N THR A 209 2.11 13.88 11.12
CA THR A 209 2.19 12.97 12.27
C THR A 209 3.63 12.61 12.54
N HIS A 210 4.10 12.89 13.76
CA HIS A 210 5.44 12.59 14.23
C HIS A 210 5.47 11.40 15.21
N GLY A 211 6.67 10.88 15.52
CA GLY A 211 6.87 9.86 16.56
C GLY A 211 6.45 8.44 16.18
N LYS A 212 6.26 8.15 14.91
CA LYS A 212 5.95 6.78 14.45
C LYS A 212 7.16 5.86 14.58
N TRP A 213 6.95 4.65 15.08
CA TRP A 213 7.96 3.57 15.08
C TRP A 213 7.93 2.72 13.82
N SER A 214 6.85 2.81 13.06
CA SER A 214 6.59 2.05 11.84
C SER A 214 6.38 3.01 10.67
N LEU A 215 6.67 2.58 9.44
CA LEU A 215 6.57 3.41 8.23
C LEU A 215 7.30 4.76 8.39
N ARG A 216 8.51 4.73 8.93
CA ARG A 216 9.26 5.95 9.28
C ARG A 216 9.64 6.77 8.04
N ALA A 217 9.90 6.10 6.90
CA ALA A 217 10.16 6.76 5.61
C ALA A 217 8.88 7.09 4.81
N SER A 218 7.69 7.01 5.43
CA SER A 218 6.42 7.34 4.79
C SER A 218 5.85 8.65 5.31
N ALA A 219 5.41 9.53 4.42
CA ALA A 219 4.65 10.73 4.78
C ALA A 219 3.29 10.34 5.36
N THR A 220 3.03 10.72 6.59
CA THR A 220 1.75 10.51 7.26
C THR A 220 1.32 11.78 7.97
N GLY A 221 0.06 12.13 7.87
CA GLY A 221 -0.48 13.33 8.52
C GLY A 221 -1.94 13.18 8.86
N GLU A 222 -2.53 14.30 9.20
CA GLU A 222 -3.95 14.48 9.43
C GLU A 222 -4.54 15.39 8.34
N LEU A 223 -5.85 15.36 8.17
CA LEU A 223 -6.60 16.37 7.44
C LEU A 223 -7.53 17.06 8.43
N VAL A 224 -7.44 18.37 8.52
CA VAL A 224 -8.30 19.17 9.42
C VAL A 224 -9.11 20.13 8.58
N PHE A 225 -10.41 20.16 8.82
CA PHE A 225 -11.39 20.95 8.10
C PHE A 225 -12.12 21.89 9.07
N ASP A 226 -11.90 23.18 8.91
CA ASP A 226 -12.58 24.25 9.67
C ASP A 226 -13.33 25.15 8.70
N ASN A 227 -14.62 24.91 8.54
CA ASN A 227 -15.51 25.63 7.64
C ASN A 227 -14.96 25.75 6.19
N VAL A 228 -14.44 24.63 5.66
CA VAL A 228 -13.86 24.61 4.31
C VAL A 228 -14.96 24.73 3.27
N LYS A 229 -14.87 25.75 2.42
CA LYS A 229 -15.74 25.91 1.25
C LYS A 229 -15.27 24.99 0.14
N VAL A 230 -16.07 23.99 -0.21
CA VAL A 230 -15.79 23.04 -1.29
C VAL A 230 -16.81 23.28 -2.42
N PRO A 231 -16.38 23.60 -3.64
CA PRO A 231 -17.29 23.73 -4.79
C PRO A 231 -18.10 22.45 -5.01
N LYS A 232 -19.39 22.57 -5.37
CA LYS A 232 -20.26 21.40 -5.61
C LYS A 232 -19.74 20.51 -6.76
N GLU A 233 -19.07 21.09 -7.73
CA GLU A 233 -18.39 20.37 -8.82
C GLU A 233 -17.25 19.45 -8.35
N ASN A 234 -16.78 19.61 -7.10
CA ASN A 234 -15.76 18.76 -6.51
C ASN A 234 -16.37 17.58 -5.71
N ILE A 235 -17.69 17.46 -5.64
CA ILE A 235 -18.35 16.25 -5.11
C ILE A 235 -18.35 15.17 -6.18
N LEU A 236 -17.97 13.94 -5.81
CA LEU A 236 -18.04 12.78 -6.72
C LEU A 236 -19.52 12.44 -7.01
N PRO A 237 -20.02 12.64 -8.24
CA PRO A 237 -21.45 12.56 -8.52
C PRO A 237 -22.01 11.13 -8.53
N ASN A 238 -21.18 10.14 -8.88
CA ASN A 238 -21.61 8.78 -9.21
C ASN A 238 -21.47 7.80 -8.03
N VAL A 239 -21.47 8.31 -6.78
CA VAL A 239 -21.34 7.45 -5.60
C VAL A 239 -22.08 8.05 -4.40
N LYS A 240 -22.74 7.16 -3.64
CA LYS A 240 -23.43 7.45 -2.38
C LYS A 240 -23.29 6.26 -1.43
N GLY A 241 -23.09 6.52 -0.15
CA GLY A 241 -22.94 5.52 0.89
C GLY A 241 -21.54 4.91 1.00
N LEU A 242 -21.38 3.96 1.92
CA LEU A 242 -20.09 3.31 2.22
C LEU A 242 -19.52 2.47 1.08
N LYS A 243 -20.31 2.10 0.09
CA LYS A 243 -19.82 1.35 -1.09
C LYS A 243 -18.66 2.06 -1.76
N GLY A 244 -18.68 3.40 -1.79
CA GLY A 244 -17.59 4.20 -2.37
C GLY A 244 -16.25 3.93 -1.73
N PRO A 245 -16.04 4.33 -0.45
CA PRO A 245 -14.76 4.12 0.21
C PRO A 245 -14.37 2.64 0.35
N LEU A 246 -15.32 1.74 0.59
CA LEU A 246 -15.03 0.31 0.73
C LEU A 246 -14.53 -0.32 -0.58
N SER A 247 -15.01 0.12 -1.73
CA SER A 247 -14.48 -0.33 -3.03
C SER A 247 -13.03 0.13 -3.25
N CYS A 248 -12.69 1.36 -2.83
CA CYS A 248 -11.32 1.88 -2.85
C CYS A 248 -10.40 1.03 -1.96
N LEU A 249 -10.86 0.72 -0.73
CA LEU A 249 -10.11 -0.15 0.19
C LEU A 249 -9.87 -1.54 -0.42
N THR A 250 -10.84 -2.10 -1.16
CA THR A 250 -10.67 -3.40 -1.82
C THR A 250 -9.52 -3.35 -2.85
N LYS A 251 -9.41 -2.27 -3.64
CA LYS A 251 -8.29 -2.07 -4.56
C LYS A 251 -6.94 -1.92 -3.85
N ALA A 252 -6.92 -1.16 -2.76
CA ALA A 252 -5.70 -0.99 -1.95
C ALA A 252 -5.26 -2.32 -1.29
N ARG A 253 -6.19 -3.10 -0.75
CA ARG A 253 -5.94 -4.44 -0.15
C ARG A 253 -5.28 -5.38 -1.14
N TYR A 254 -5.70 -5.35 -2.40
CA TYR A 254 -5.08 -6.13 -3.47
C TYR A 254 -3.59 -5.78 -3.63
N GLY A 255 -3.25 -4.50 -3.73
CA GLY A 255 -1.86 -4.04 -3.83
C GLY A 255 -1.02 -4.39 -2.59
N ILE A 256 -1.63 -4.37 -1.38
CA ILE A 256 -0.97 -4.77 -0.13
C ILE A 256 -0.66 -6.27 -0.14
N ALA A 257 -1.59 -7.11 -0.60
CA ALA A 257 -1.38 -8.56 -0.67
C ALA A 257 -0.13 -8.92 -1.48
N TRP A 258 0.08 -8.27 -2.62
CA TRP A 258 1.28 -8.46 -3.44
C TRP A 258 2.52 -7.82 -2.81
N GLY A 259 2.39 -6.59 -2.31
CA GLY A 259 3.51 -5.83 -1.75
C GLY A 259 4.18 -6.56 -0.60
N THR A 260 3.42 -7.10 0.33
CA THR A 260 3.95 -7.79 1.51
C THR A 260 4.85 -8.97 1.16
N ILE A 261 4.60 -9.66 0.04
CA ILE A 261 5.46 -10.75 -0.42
C ILE A 261 6.81 -10.20 -0.87
N GLY A 262 6.87 -8.99 -1.43
CA GLY A 262 8.13 -8.31 -1.74
C GLY A 262 9.00 -8.09 -0.51
N ALA A 263 8.41 -7.58 0.59
CA ALA A 263 9.11 -7.43 1.87
C ALA A 263 9.61 -8.78 2.42
N ALA A 264 8.77 -9.82 2.32
CA ALA A 264 9.14 -11.19 2.72
C ALA A 264 10.33 -11.72 1.90
N MET A 265 10.33 -11.47 0.58
CA MET A 265 11.43 -11.86 -0.33
C MET A 265 12.74 -11.18 0.03
N ASP A 266 12.73 -9.88 0.30
CA ASP A 266 13.95 -9.15 0.70
C ASP A 266 14.53 -9.70 2.02
N CYS A 267 13.66 -9.95 3.00
CA CYS A 267 14.06 -10.51 4.28
C CYS A 267 14.59 -11.95 4.14
N TYR A 268 13.93 -12.79 3.33
CA TYR A 268 14.39 -14.14 3.06
C TYR A 268 15.75 -14.17 2.39
N ASP A 269 15.93 -13.37 1.35
CA ASP A 269 17.18 -13.31 0.60
C ASP A 269 18.35 -12.82 1.47
N THR A 270 18.10 -11.81 2.28
CA THR A 270 19.04 -11.29 3.27
C THR A 270 19.43 -12.36 4.29
N ALA A 271 18.44 -13.08 4.86
CA ALA A 271 18.69 -14.15 5.84
C ALA A 271 19.44 -15.33 5.21
N LEU A 272 19.06 -15.74 4.01
CA LEU A 272 19.71 -16.82 3.27
C LEU A 272 21.20 -16.52 3.02
N ARG A 273 21.49 -15.33 2.50
CA ARG A 273 22.87 -14.88 2.21
C ARG A 273 23.69 -14.80 3.49
N TYR A 274 23.17 -14.11 4.51
CA TYR A 274 23.84 -14.00 5.82
C TYR A 274 24.14 -15.37 6.42
N SER A 275 23.19 -16.31 6.33
CA SER A 275 23.35 -17.66 6.87
C SER A 275 24.45 -18.48 6.20
N LYS A 276 24.75 -18.21 4.92
CA LYS A 276 25.84 -18.85 4.17
C LYS A 276 27.21 -18.22 4.47
N GLU A 277 27.25 -16.96 4.81
CA GLU A 277 28.48 -16.19 5.03
C GLU A 277 28.92 -16.20 6.51
N ARG A 278 27.96 -16.14 7.45
CA ARG A 278 28.24 -16.06 8.88
C ARG A 278 28.75 -17.38 9.44
N ILE A 279 29.98 -17.39 9.94
CA ILE A 279 30.60 -18.57 10.55
C ILE A 279 30.38 -18.54 12.08
N GLN A 280 29.87 -19.62 12.63
CA GLN A 280 29.84 -19.93 14.06
C GLN A 280 30.10 -21.44 14.25
N PHE A 281 30.77 -21.82 15.35
CA PHE A 281 31.15 -23.22 15.60
C PHE A 281 31.87 -23.85 14.39
N ASN A 282 32.77 -23.09 13.76
CA ASN A 282 33.61 -23.46 12.63
C ASN A 282 32.87 -23.85 11.32
N LYS A 283 31.62 -23.45 11.16
CA LYS A 283 30.85 -23.64 9.91
C LYS A 283 29.81 -22.52 9.68
N PRO A 284 29.34 -22.33 8.43
CA PRO A 284 28.25 -21.42 8.15
C PRO A 284 27.01 -21.74 8.99
N ILE A 285 26.34 -20.70 9.54
CA ILE A 285 25.16 -20.93 10.37
C ILE A 285 24.01 -21.59 9.60
N GLY A 286 23.93 -21.42 8.29
CA GLY A 286 22.99 -22.14 7.41
C GLY A 286 23.19 -23.65 7.36
N GLY A 287 24.31 -24.17 7.90
CA GLY A 287 24.56 -25.58 8.07
C GLY A 287 23.93 -26.21 9.34
N PHE A 288 23.25 -25.43 10.17
CA PHE A 288 22.54 -25.93 11.36
C PHE A 288 21.06 -26.19 11.07
N GLN A 289 20.52 -27.29 11.60
CA GLN A 289 19.17 -27.76 11.32
C GLN A 289 18.08 -26.72 11.60
N LEU A 290 18.17 -25.96 12.70
CA LEU A 290 17.17 -24.94 13.06
C LEU A 290 17.19 -23.74 12.09
N GLN A 291 18.33 -23.40 11.51
CA GLN A 291 18.41 -22.36 10.49
C GLN A 291 17.85 -22.86 9.14
N GLN A 292 18.18 -24.09 8.76
CA GLN A 292 17.62 -24.71 7.56
C GLN A 292 16.08 -24.81 7.65
N LYS A 293 15.55 -25.21 8.83
CA LYS A 293 14.10 -25.23 9.07
C LYS A 293 13.47 -23.90 8.77
N LYS A 294 13.98 -22.81 9.35
CA LYS A 294 13.42 -21.44 9.11
C LYS A 294 13.45 -21.06 7.63
N LEU A 295 14.59 -21.25 6.96
CA LEU A 295 14.72 -20.93 5.55
C LEU A 295 13.78 -21.76 4.66
N ALA A 296 13.59 -23.03 4.97
CA ALA A 296 12.66 -23.90 4.25
C ALA A 296 11.20 -23.48 4.46
N GLU A 297 10.81 -23.11 5.69
CA GLU A 297 9.49 -22.58 6.00
C GLU A 297 9.24 -21.24 5.29
N MET A 298 10.19 -20.31 5.34
CA MET A 298 10.10 -19.01 4.67
C MET A 298 9.82 -19.15 3.17
N ILE A 299 10.65 -19.95 2.44
CA ILE A 299 10.46 -20.07 0.98
C ILE A 299 9.17 -20.82 0.64
N THR A 300 8.73 -21.76 1.48
CA THR A 300 7.45 -22.44 1.30
C THR A 300 6.28 -21.45 1.41
N GLU A 301 6.27 -20.62 2.45
CA GLU A 301 5.20 -19.63 2.65
C GLU A 301 5.20 -18.53 1.59
N ILE A 302 6.37 -18.06 1.15
CA ILE A 302 6.49 -17.14 0.01
C ILE A 302 5.86 -17.74 -1.24
N THR A 303 6.21 -18.98 -1.58
CA THR A 303 5.70 -19.69 -2.77
C THR A 303 4.17 -19.82 -2.74
N LYS A 304 3.62 -20.25 -1.59
CA LYS A 304 2.16 -20.36 -1.40
C LYS A 304 1.46 -19.01 -1.58
N ALA A 305 2.02 -17.95 -0.99
CA ALA A 305 1.44 -16.61 -1.07
C ALA A 305 1.55 -16.03 -2.49
N GLN A 306 2.63 -16.30 -3.22
CA GLN A 306 2.74 -15.91 -4.64
C GLN A 306 1.67 -16.55 -5.50
N LEU A 307 1.44 -17.87 -5.35
CA LEU A 307 0.39 -18.60 -6.08
C LEU A 307 -1.01 -18.06 -5.75
N LEU A 308 -1.29 -17.78 -4.47
CA LEU A 308 -2.55 -17.19 -4.04
C LEU A 308 -2.76 -15.82 -4.71
N ASN A 309 -1.74 -14.95 -4.69
CA ASN A 309 -1.82 -13.62 -5.27
C ASN A 309 -1.93 -13.66 -6.80
N TRP A 310 -1.18 -14.54 -7.47
CA TRP A 310 -1.31 -14.73 -8.91
C TRP A 310 -2.72 -15.16 -9.28
N ARG A 311 -3.30 -16.15 -8.57
CA ARG A 311 -4.69 -16.59 -8.83
C ARG A 311 -5.69 -15.46 -8.59
N LEU A 312 -5.50 -14.68 -7.53
CA LEU A 312 -6.33 -13.51 -7.26
C LEU A 312 -6.22 -12.47 -8.42
N GLY A 313 -5.00 -12.21 -8.92
CA GLY A 313 -4.78 -11.33 -10.05
C GLY A 313 -5.51 -11.77 -11.32
N ALA A 314 -5.46 -13.07 -11.61
CA ALA A 314 -6.20 -13.65 -12.73
C ALA A 314 -7.73 -13.50 -12.56
N LEU A 315 -8.26 -13.64 -11.35
CA LEU A 315 -9.68 -13.38 -11.06
C LEU A 315 -10.03 -11.90 -11.17
N MET A 316 -9.15 -11.00 -10.75
CA MET A 316 -9.31 -9.55 -10.91
C MET A 316 -9.39 -9.16 -12.39
N ASN A 317 -8.52 -9.72 -13.23
CA ASN A 317 -8.52 -9.48 -14.69
C ASN A 317 -9.82 -9.96 -15.36
N GLN A 318 -10.44 -11.01 -14.81
CA GLN A 318 -11.72 -11.54 -15.30
C GLN A 318 -12.95 -10.84 -14.70
N GLY A 319 -12.78 -9.88 -13.78
CA GLY A 319 -13.89 -9.26 -13.04
C GLY A 319 -14.62 -10.21 -12.09
N LYS A 320 -14.00 -11.33 -11.69
CA LYS A 320 -14.61 -12.39 -10.85
C LYS A 320 -14.12 -12.39 -9.40
N ALA A 321 -13.14 -11.57 -9.06
CA ALA A 321 -12.63 -11.48 -7.70
C ALA A 321 -13.66 -10.86 -6.75
N THR A 322 -13.81 -11.44 -5.56
CA THR A 322 -14.68 -10.93 -4.50
C THR A 322 -13.90 -10.15 -3.44
N PRO A 323 -14.53 -9.22 -2.71
CA PRO A 323 -13.88 -8.51 -1.59
C PRO A 323 -13.33 -9.47 -0.51
N GLN A 324 -13.99 -10.61 -0.29
CA GLN A 324 -13.59 -11.65 0.66
C GLN A 324 -12.29 -12.34 0.23
N GLN A 325 -12.16 -12.67 -1.04
CA GLN A 325 -10.91 -13.23 -1.60
C GLN A 325 -9.75 -12.24 -1.48
N VAL A 326 -9.99 -10.96 -1.73
CA VAL A 326 -8.99 -9.90 -1.55
C VAL A 326 -8.61 -9.75 -0.07
N SER A 327 -9.58 -9.80 0.84
CA SER A 327 -9.36 -9.78 2.29
C SER A 327 -8.51 -10.96 2.76
N MET A 328 -8.81 -12.17 2.28
CA MET A 328 -8.03 -13.39 2.56
C MET A 328 -6.58 -13.24 2.10
N ALA A 329 -6.35 -12.77 0.89
CA ALA A 329 -5.00 -12.61 0.34
C ALA A 329 -4.20 -11.53 1.09
N LYS A 330 -4.82 -10.38 1.42
CA LYS A 330 -4.17 -9.31 2.21
C LYS A 330 -3.77 -9.83 3.59
N ARG A 331 -4.68 -10.49 4.30
CA ARG A 331 -4.40 -11.05 5.61
C ARG A 331 -3.26 -12.07 5.55
N ASN A 332 -3.34 -13.03 4.62
CA ASN A 332 -2.32 -14.07 4.46
C ASN A 332 -0.94 -13.46 4.15
N GLY A 333 -0.85 -12.54 3.17
CA GLY A 333 0.42 -11.90 2.81
C GLY A 333 1.04 -11.12 3.97
N CYS A 334 0.23 -10.39 4.74
CA CYS A 334 0.69 -9.65 5.92
C CYS A 334 1.25 -10.59 7.01
N GLU A 335 0.56 -11.70 7.31
CA GLU A 335 0.98 -12.69 8.30
C GLU A 335 2.28 -13.38 7.90
N VAL A 336 2.34 -13.86 6.66
CA VAL A 336 3.53 -14.50 6.08
C VAL A 336 4.74 -13.56 6.17
N ALA A 337 4.59 -12.31 5.72
CA ALA A 337 5.68 -11.34 5.73
C ALA A 337 6.13 -10.99 7.16
N ALA A 338 5.20 -10.77 8.09
CA ALA A 338 5.53 -10.44 9.48
C ALA A 338 6.33 -11.58 10.15
N ASN A 339 5.93 -12.84 9.93
CA ASN A 339 6.63 -14.00 10.48
C ASN A 339 8.03 -14.16 9.86
N ILE A 340 8.14 -14.01 8.53
CA ILE A 340 9.42 -14.09 7.83
C ILE A 340 10.37 -12.99 8.28
N CYS A 341 9.92 -11.75 8.44
CA CYS A 341 10.76 -10.66 8.91
C CYS A 341 11.30 -10.90 10.33
N ARG A 342 10.47 -11.43 11.24
CA ARG A 342 10.89 -11.78 12.60
C ARG A 342 11.93 -12.91 12.59
N ASP A 343 11.73 -13.94 11.79
CA ASP A 343 12.66 -15.05 11.67
C ASP A 343 13.97 -14.61 10.99
N ALA A 344 13.90 -13.79 9.94
CA ALA A 344 15.08 -13.20 9.30
C ALA A 344 15.90 -12.36 10.28
N ARG A 345 15.23 -11.46 11.04
CA ARG A 345 15.89 -10.70 12.10
C ARG A 345 16.57 -11.62 13.12
N GLN A 346 15.94 -12.73 13.47
CA GLN A 346 16.51 -13.70 14.41
C GLN A 346 17.70 -14.45 13.82
N VAL A 347 17.66 -14.82 12.54
CA VAL A 347 18.78 -15.45 11.82
C VAL A 347 20.01 -14.54 11.82
N LEU A 348 19.83 -13.23 11.68
CA LEU A 348 20.93 -12.26 11.70
C LEU A 348 21.48 -11.98 13.11
N GLY A 349 20.83 -12.46 14.18
CA GLY A 349 21.26 -12.23 15.55
C GLY A 349 21.33 -10.75 15.90
N GLY A 350 22.46 -10.29 16.50
CA GLY A 350 22.69 -8.89 16.85
C GLY A 350 22.67 -7.95 15.63
N MET A 351 23.12 -8.41 14.47
CA MET A 351 23.09 -7.61 13.24
C MET A 351 21.67 -7.37 12.73
N GLY A 352 20.72 -8.22 13.11
CA GLY A 352 19.31 -8.08 12.72
C GLY A 352 18.56 -6.88 13.31
N ILE A 353 19.17 -6.13 14.26
CA ILE A 353 18.56 -4.92 14.83
C ILE A 353 19.23 -3.62 14.33
N THR A 354 20.19 -3.72 13.41
CA THR A 354 20.95 -2.57 12.89
C THR A 354 20.41 -2.13 11.53
N GLY A 355 20.67 -0.87 11.18
CA GLY A 355 20.35 -0.35 9.83
C GLY A 355 21.28 -0.83 8.72
N GLU A 356 22.24 -1.73 8.99
CA GLU A 356 23.07 -2.35 7.96
C GLU A 356 22.28 -3.33 7.09
N TYR A 357 21.18 -3.88 7.64
CA TYR A 357 20.29 -4.81 6.98
C TYR A 357 18.84 -4.30 7.02
N SER A 358 18.09 -4.57 5.98
CA SER A 358 16.70 -4.11 5.81
C SER A 358 15.69 -4.79 6.75
N VAL A 359 16.05 -5.91 7.34
CA VAL A 359 15.10 -6.80 8.04
C VAL A 359 14.36 -6.14 9.20
N MET A 360 15.03 -5.29 10.02
CA MET A 360 14.39 -4.60 11.11
C MET A 360 13.44 -3.51 10.62
N ARG A 361 13.80 -2.79 9.56
CA ARG A 361 12.94 -1.79 8.93
C ARG A 361 11.67 -2.44 8.37
N HIS A 362 11.79 -3.55 7.65
CA HIS A 362 10.62 -4.30 7.19
C HIS A 362 9.76 -4.82 8.34
N MET A 363 10.38 -5.39 9.38
CA MET A 363 9.66 -5.87 10.56
C MET A 363 8.83 -4.75 11.22
N MET A 364 9.43 -3.57 11.43
CA MET A 364 8.72 -2.42 11.99
C MET A 364 7.61 -1.93 11.06
N ASN A 365 7.86 -1.85 9.75
CA ASN A 365 6.87 -1.39 8.78
C ASN A 365 5.65 -2.30 8.73
N LEU A 366 5.84 -3.62 8.83
CA LEU A 366 4.76 -4.59 8.78
C LEU A 366 3.79 -4.48 9.95
N GLU A 367 4.17 -3.96 11.11
CA GLU A 367 3.24 -3.67 12.21
C GLU A 367 2.15 -2.65 11.80
N SER A 368 2.48 -1.70 10.92
CA SER A 368 1.46 -0.85 10.31
C SER A 368 0.69 -1.55 9.19
N VAL A 369 1.39 -2.36 8.37
CA VAL A 369 0.77 -3.04 7.21
C VAL A 369 -0.29 -4.06 7.64
N ILE A 370 -0.10 -4.76 8.75
CA ILE A 370 -1.13 -5.63 9.34
C ILE A 370 -2.32 -4.86 9.90
N THR A 371 -2.13 -3.58 10.24
CA THR A 371 -3.13 -2.75 10.93
C THR A 371 -4.01 -1.94 9.99
N TYR A 372 -3.42 -1.30 8.96
CA TYR A 372 -4.15 -0.37 8.11
C TYR A 372 -4.99 -1.05 7.00
N VAL A 373 -5.90 -0.28 6.38
CA VAL A 373 -6.80 -0.72 5.28
C VAL A 373 -7.65 -1.94 5.70
N GLY A 374 -8.02 -1.99 6.96
CA GLY A 374 -8.61 -3.12 7.67
C GLY A 374 -7.56 -3.90 8.45
N THR A 375 -7.78 -4.03 9.76
CA THR A 375 -6.91 -4.83 10.64
C THR A 375 -6.94 -6.30 10.26
N HIS A 376 -5.96 -7.05 10.75
CA HIS A 376 -5.91 -8.50 10.59
C HIS A 376 -7.24 -9.16 11.01
N ASP A 377 -7.79 -8.74 12.15
CA ASP A 377 -9.05 -9.27 12.70
C ASP A 377 -10.25 -8.91 11.83
N ILE A 378 -10.33 -7.68 11.33
CA ILE A 378 -11.41 -7.29 10.39
C ILE A 378 -11.43 -8.20 9.16
N HIS A 379 -10.27 -8.60 8.63
CA HIS A 379 -10.21 -9.53 7.50
C HIS A 379 -10.64 -10.95 7.86
N LEU A 380 -10.39 -11.39 9.10
CA LEU A 380 -10.93 -12.64 9.60
C LEU A 380 -12.45 -12.60 9.69
N LEU A 381 -13.01 -11.50 10.24
CA LEU A 381 -14.47 -11.32 10.33
C LEU A 381 -15.14 -11.28 8.96
N ILE A 382 -14.54 -10.58 7.97
CA ILE A 382 -15.06 -10.55 6.58
C ILE A 382 -15.11 -11.96 5.98
N THR A 383 -14.05 -12.74 6.14
CA THR A 383 -14.00 -14.11 5.62
C THR A 383 -14.93 -15.04 6.43
N GLY A 384 -14.97 -14.88 7.77
CA GLY A 384 -15.83 -15.63 8.66
C GLY A 384 -17.31 -15.47 8.34
N LEU A 385 -17.75 -14.22 8.12
CA LEU A 385 -19.12 -13.93 7.68
C LEU A 385 -19.45 -14.63 6.35
N ASP A 386 -18.53 -14.59 5.37
CA ASP A 386 -18.75 -15.20 4.05
C ASP A 386 -18.92 -16.72 4.14
N VAL A 387 -18.11 -17.41 4.95
CA VAL A 387 -18.14 -18.87 5.04
C VAL A 387 -19.21 -19.40 5.99
N THR A 388 -19.65 -18.62 6.99
CA THR A 388 -20.63 -19.05 7.99
C THR A 388 -22.03 -18.50 7.76
N GLY A 389 -22.14 -17.34 7.09
CA GLY A 389 -23.38 -16.57 6.95
C GLY A 389 -23.76 -15.77 8.21
N PHE A 390 -22.95 -15.81 9.30
CA PHE A 390 -23.26 -15.12 10.56
C PHE A 390 -22.42 -13.85 10.68
N ASN A 391 -23.12 -12.71 10.95
CA ASN A 391 -22.45 -11.44 11.17
C ASN A 391 -21.77 -11.40 12.55
N ALA A 392 -20.46 -11.16 12.56
CA ALA A 392 -19.65 -11.06 13.77
C ALA A 392 -19.27 -9.61 14.12
N PHE A 393 -19.80 -8.62 13.39
CA PHE A 393 -19.57 -7.19 13.67
C PHE A 393 -20.60 -6.59 14.65
N GLN A 394 -21.62 -7.35 15.03
CA GLN A 394 -22.71 -6.91 15.91
C GLN A 394 -22.94 -7.95 17.01
#